data_be5a6a0fecc25def207f9a0ba1a8211e
#
_entry.id   be5a6a0fecc25def207f9a0ba1a8211e
#
_cell.length_a   1.000
_cell.length_b   1.000
_cell.length_c   1.000
_cell.angle_alpha   90.00
_cell.angle_beta   90.00
_cell.angle_gamma   90.00
#
_symmetry.space_group_name_H-M   'P 1'
#
loop_
_entity.id
_entity.type
_entity.pdbx_description
1 polymer ?
#
loop_
_entity_poly.entity_id
_entity_poly.type
_entity_poly.pdbx_seq_one_letter_code
_entity_poly.pdbx_strand_id
1 'polypeptide(L)'
;MLKTTFANAEFANPFMNASGVHCMTTEDLEELKASQAGAYITKSSTLEKREGNPLPRYVDLELGSINSMGLPNLGFDYYLDYVLKNQKEKAQEAPIFFSIAGMSAAENIAMLKKIQESNFSGITELNLSCPNVPGKPQLAYDFEATEKLLKEVFTFFTKPLGVKLPPYFDLVHFDIMAEILNQFPLTYVNSVNSIGNGLFIDSEAESVVIKPKDGFGGIGGAYIKPTALANVRAFYTRLKPEIKIIGTGGIETGQDAFEHLLCGATMLQIGTALHKEGPA
;
A
#
# COMPACT_ATOMS: atom_id res chain seq x y z
N MET A 1 22.78 -3.59 12.03
CA MET A 1 21.59 -2.75 11.85
C MET A 1 21.34 -2.63 10.35
N LEU A 2 20.15 -2.95 9.89
CA LEU A 2 19.76 -2.90 8.46
C LEU A 2 19.26 -1.48 8.13
N LYS A 3 20.11 -0.47 8.28
CA LYS A 3 19.76 0.89 7.87
C LYS A 3 19.53 0.96 6.37
N THR A 4 18.54 1.73 5.95
CA THR A 4 18.27 2.02 4.56
C THR A 4 17.99 3.51 4.36
N THR A 5 18.17 4.01 3.14
CA THR A 5 17.95 5.41 2.78
C THR A 5 17.21 5.51 1.46
N PHE A 6 16.17 6.33 1.40
CA PHE A 6 15.57 6.81 0.15
C PHE A 6 14.72 8.07 0.43
N ALA A 7 14.33 8.78 -0.61
CA ALA A 7 13.58 10.04 -0.49
C ALA A 7 14.23 11.05 0.47
N ASN A 8 15.58 11.09 0.50
CA ASN A 8 16.38 11.93 1.38
C ASN A 8 16.15 11.71 2.89
N ALA A 9 15.58 10.57 3.28
CA ALA A 9 15.41 10.17 4.67
C ALA A 9 16.22 8.91 4.98
N GLU A 10 16.74 8.82 6.21
CA GLU A 10 17.33 7.61 6.77
C GLU A 10 16.31 6.84 7.58
N PHE A 11 16.32 5.52 7.42
CA PHE A 11 15.45 4.60 8.13
C PHE A 11 16.31 3.65 8.96
N ALA A 12 15.94 3.46 10.23
CA ALA A 12 16.67 2.59 11.15
C ALA A 12 16.71 1.12 10.69
N ASN A 13 15.67 0.71 9.97
CA ASN A 13 15.54 -0.59 9.32
C ASN A 13 14.50 -0.48 8.17
N PRO A 14 14.36 -1.50 7.30
CA PRO A 14 13.47 -1.42 6.15
C PRO A 14 11.99 -1.74 6.46
N PHE A 15 11.61 -2.02 7.69
CA PHE A 15 10.29 -2.54 8.03
C PHE A 15 9.27 -1.43 8.31
N MET A 16 8.06 -1.60 7.81
CA MET A 16 6.89 -0.77 8.12
C MET A 16 5.59 -1.58 7.95
N ASN A 17 4.49 -1.07 8.49
CA ASN A 17 3.17 -1.66 8.25
C ASN A 17 2.71 -1.44 6.81
N ALA A 18 1.82 -2.30 6.30
CA ALA A 18 1.04 -2.01 5.10
C ALA A 18 -0.12 -1.06 5.43
N SER A 19 -0.50 -0.19 4.49
CA SER A 19 -1.53 0.86 4.65
C SER A 19 -2.97 0.37 4.93
N GLY A 20 -3.12 -0.91 5.22
CA GLY A 20 -4.38 -1.57 5.58
C GLY A 20 -4.40 -2.15 7.00
N VAL A 21 -3.27 -2.16 7.72
CA VAL A 21 -3.07 -2.91 8.96
C VAL A 21 -2.49 -2.02 10.05
N HIS A 22 -3.05 -2.10 11.26
CA HIS A 22 -2.67 -1.32 12.45
C HIS A 22 -2.48 0.17 12.18
N CYS A 23 -3.44 0.79 11.49
CA CYS A 23 -3.33 2.19 11.07
C CYS A 23 -4.68 2.86 10.86
N MET A 24 -5.75 2.27 11.39
CA MET A 24 -7.11 2.78 11.26
C MET A 24 -7.31 4.03 12.13
N THR A 25 -6.85 3.99 13.36
CA THR A 25 -7.02 5.04 14.36
C THR A 25 -5.67 5.68 14.72
N THR A 26 -5.72 6.79 15.43
CA THR A 26 -4.52 7.43 15.99
C THR A 26 -3.82 6.53 16.97
N GLU A 27 -4.57 5.74 17.76
CA GLU A 27 -4.05 4.78 18.72
C GLU A 27 -3.22 3.70 18.02
N ASP A 28 -3.75 3.09 16.93
CA ASP A 28 -3.01 2.14 16.11
C ASP A 28 -1.67 2.74 15.60
N LEU A 29 -1.72 4.00 15.12
CA LEU A 29 -0.55 4.69 14.59
C LEU A 29 0.49 5.01 15.68
N GLU A 30 0.06 5.35 16.90
CA GLU A 30 0.97 5.55 18.02
C GLU A 30 1.63 4.24 18.49
N GLU A 31 0.92 3.11 18.43
CA GLU A 31 1.52 1.79 18.68
C GLU A 31 2.62 1.45 17.66
N LEU A 32 2.36 1.69 16.37
CA LEU A 32 3.37 1.52 15.32
C LEU A 32 4.57 2.43 15.51
N LYS A 33 4.33 3.69 15.87
CA LYS A 33 5.38 4.68 16.14
C LYS A 33 6.24 4.28 17.34
N ALA A 34 5.65 3.65 18.35
CA ALA A 34 6.34 3.15 19.54
C ALA A 34 7.06 1.81 19.28
N SER A 35 6.78 1.11 18.20
CA SER A 35 7.40 -0.17 17.83
C SER A 35 8.83 -0.01 17.33
N GLN A 36 9.46 -1.12 16.94
CA GLN A 36 10.79 -1.11 16.32
C GLN A 36 10.76 -0.88 14.81
N ALA A 37 9.61 -0.54 14.22
CA ALA A 37 9.51 -0.28 12.79
C ALA A 37 10.39 0.90 12.36
N GLY A 38 11.03 0.79 11.20
CA GLY A 38 11.88 1.85 10.63
C GLY A 38 11.05 3.01 10.08
N ALA A 39 9.79 2.77 9.73
CA ALA A 39 8.81 3.75 9.30
C ALA A 39 7.40 3.23 9.58
N TYR A 40 6.39 4.09 9.40
CA TYR A 40 4.99 3.67 9.45
C TYR A 40 4.14 4.47 8.46
N ILE A 41 3.01 3.88 8.06
CA ILE A 41 2.11 4.47 7.07
C ILE A 41 0.68 4.52 7.60
N THR A 42 -0.03 5.59 7.28
CA THR A 42 -1.44 5.73 7.62
C THR A 42 -2.32 4.76 6.83
N LYS A 43 -3.55 4.59 7.26
CA LYS A 43 -4.59 3.93 6.47
C LYS A 43 -4.76 4.65 5.14
N SER A 44 -4.87 3.87 4.04
CA SER A 44 -5.30 4.45 2.76
C SER A 44 -6.64 5.14 2.93
N SER A 45 -6.64 6.46 2.88
CA SER A 45 -7.83 7.28 3.10
C SER A 45 -8.53 7.62 1.80
N THR A 46 -9.85 7.65 1.85
CA THR A 46 -10.71 8.30 0.84
C THR A 46 -11.00 9.74 1.27
N LEU A 47 -11.50 10.55 0.35
CA LEU A 47 -11.82 11.95 0.66
C LEU A 47 -12.75 12.05 1.88
N GLU A 48 -13.82 11.26 1.89
CA GLU A 48 -14.75 11.14 2.99
C GLU A 48 -14.55 9.84 3.78
N LYS A 49 -14.96 9.83 5.05
CA LYS A 49 -15.01 8.64 5.90
C LYS A 49 -15.81 7.50 5.23
N ARG A 50 -15.38 6.26 5.42
CA ARG A 50 -16.08 5.07 4.91
C ARG A 50 -16.15 3.97 5.98
N GLU A 51 -17.31 3.35 6.08
CA GLU A 51 -17.52 2.18 6.95
C GLU A 51 -16.98 0.88 6.34
N GLY A 52 -16.82 0.85 5.01
CA GLY A 52 -16.41 -0.34 4.27
C GLY A 52 -17.54 -1.29 3.97
N ASN A 53 -17.19 -2.53 3.57
CA ASN A 53 -18.15 -3.56 3.19
C ASN A 53 -18.82 -4.24 4.40
N PRO A 54 -19.97 -4.94 4.24
CA PRO A 54 -20.62 -5.72 5.29
C PRO A 54 -19.71 -6.83 5.87
N LEU A 55 -19.93 -7.17 7.14
CA LEU A 55 -19.26 -8.29 7.81
C LEU A 55 -19.92 -9.66 7.49
N PRO A 56 -19.16 -10.76 7.54
CA PRO A 56 -17.70 -10.86 7.64
C PRO A 56 -17.02 -10.44 6.33
N ARG A 57 -15.99 -9.60 6.44
CA ARG A 57 -15.24 -9.05 5.31
C ARG A 57 -13.74 -9.33 5.35
N TYR A 58 -13.30 -10.05 6.38
CA TYR A 58 -11.94 -10.51 6.60
C TYR A 58 -11.96 -11.86 7.34
N VAL A 59 -11.13 -12.79 6.89
CA VAL A 59 -10.94 -14.08 7.56
C VAL A 59 -9.46 -14.46 7.49
N ASP A 60 -8.92 -14.86 8.64
CA ASP A 60 -7.62 -15.51 8.72
C ASP A 60 -7.70 -16.92 8.17
N LEU A 61 -6.67 -17.31 7.43
CA LEU A 61 -6.51 -18.61 6.82
C LEU A 61 -5.17 -19.22 7.29
N GLU A 62 -4.98 -20.49 7.06
CA GLU A 62 -3.77 -21.23 7.47
C GLU A 62 -2.48 -20.52 7.00
N LEU A 63 -2.38 -20.19 5.70
CA LEU A 63 -1.21 -19.57 5.10
C LEU A 63 -1.42 -18.09 4.74
N GLY A 64 -2.38 -17.42 5.38
CA GLY A 64 -2.61 -16.01 5.08
C GLY A 64 -3.98 -15.49 5.48
N SER A 65 -4.62 -14.77 4.59
CA SER A 65 -5.94 -14.17 4.82
C SER A 65 -6.68 -13.93 3.51
N ILE A 66 -8.01 -13.83 3.61
CA ILE A 66 -8.86 -13.28 2.54
C ILE A 66 -9.59 -12.06 3.07
N ASN A 67 -9.69 -11.02 2.24
CA ASN A 67 -10.40 -9.81 2.62
C ASN A 67 -11.15 -9.15 1.45
N SER A 68 -12.28 -8.53 1.77
CA SER A 68 -13.02 -7.60 0.91
C SER A 68 -13.46 -6.41 1.75
N MET A 69 -12.48 -5.63 2.23
CA MET A 69 -12.69 -4.60 3.25
C MET A 69 -13.57 -3.43 2.79
N GLY A 70 -13.48 -3.02 1.51
CA GLY A 70 -14.24 -1.88 1.00
C GLY A 70 -13.71 -0.52 1.45
N LEU A 71 -12.40 -0.42 1.76
CA LEU A 71 -11.72 0.80 2.22
C LEU A 71 -12.37 1.44 3.46
N PRO A 72 -12.59 0.73 4.58
CA PRO A 72 -12.97 1.41 5.82
C PRO A 72 -11.85 2.37 6.22
N ASN A 73 -12.19 3.61 6.53
CA ASN A 73 -11.23 4.63 6.97
C ASN A 73 -11.96 5.85 7.55
N LEU A 74 -11.27 6.69 8.30
CA LEU A 74 -11.84 7.83 9.01
C LEU A 74 -11.86 9.14 8.20
N GLY A 75 -11.52 9.07 6.92
CA GLY A 75 -11.51 10.21 6.01
C GLY A 75 -10.14 10.89 5.91
N PHE A 76 -9.93 11.59 4.81
CA PHE A 76 -8.66 12.21 4.46
C PHE A 76 -8.18 13.22 5.53
N ASP A 77 -9.07 14.12 5.97
CA ASP A 77 -8.69 15.20 6.88
C ASP A 77 -8.25 14.65 8.26
N TYR A 78 -8.85 13.55 8.74
CA TYR A 78 -8.42 12.87 9.98
C TYR A 78 -6.94 12.45 9.93
N TYR A 79 -6.51 11.82 8.85
CA TYR A 79 -5.12 11.38 8.73
C TYR A 79 -4.17 12.51 8.37
N LEU A 80 -4.63 13.51 7.61
CA LEU A 80 -3.82 14.72 7.33
C LEU A 80 -3.50 15.46 8.63
N ASP A 81 -4.48 15.65 9.51
CA ASP A 81 -4.27 16.30 10.80
C ASP A 81 -3.27 15.50 11.66
N TYR A 82 -3.38 14.17 11.66
CA TYR A 82 -2.45 13.31 12.38
C TYR A 82 -1.01 13.48 11.87
N VAL A 83 -0.78 13.37 10.55
CA VAL A 83 0.58 13.44 10.01
C VAL A 83 1.18 14.84 10.15
N LEU A 84 0.37 15.90 10.06
CA LEU A 84 0.82 17.27 10.27
C LEU A 84 1.23 17.52 11.74
N LYS A 85 0.50 16.96 12.68
CA LYS A 85 0.82 17.04 14.10
C LYS A 85 2.12 16.30 14.40
N ASN A 86 2.24 15.06 13.94
CA ASN A 86 3.37 14.20 14.27
C ASN A 86 4.69 14.67 13.64
N GLN A 87 4.68 15.19 12.41
CA GLN A 87 5.92 15.72 11.81
C GLN A 87 6.47 16.98 12.53
N LYS A 88 5.63 17.73 13.28
CA LYS A 88 6.07 18.91 14.04
C LYS A 88 6.73 18.55 15.37
N GLU A 89 6.40 17.40 15.91
CA GLU A 89 6.81 17.02 17.25
C GLU A 89 8.25 16.49 17.31
N LYS A 90 8.79 15.89 16.22
CA LYS A 90 10.13 15.28 16.29
C LYS A 90 10.87 15.19 14.95
N ALA A 91 12.08 15.74 14.96
CA ALA A 91 13.06 15.56 13.87
C ALA A 91 13.81 14.21 13.89
N GLN A 92 13.52 13.31 14.85
CA GLN A 92 14.31 12.09 15.13
C GLN A 92 13.50 10.78 15.17
N GLU A 93 12.19 10.81 14.86
CA GLU A 93 11.35 9.59 14.83
C GLU A 93 11.25 8.99 13.44
N ALA A 94 10.74 7.74 13.40
CA ALA A 94 10.50 7.02 12.16
C ALA A 94 9.70 7.89 11.17
N PRO A 95 10.16 8.04 9.91
CA PRO A 95 9.45 8.83 8.91
C PRO A 95 8.04 8.31 8.69
N ILE A 96 7.07 9.22 8.60
CA ILE A 96 5.68 8.88 8.38
C ILE A 96 5.33 8.94 6.90
N PHE A 97 4.59 7.93 6.44
CA PHE A 97 4.00 7.88 5.11
C PHE A 97 2.50 8.16 5.20
N PHE A 98 1.99 8.91 4.24
CA PHE A 98 0.56 9.22 4.14
C PHE A 98 -0.05 8.51 2.93
N SER A 99 -0.92 7.53 3.15
CA SER A 99 -1.55 6.76 2.08
C SER A 99 -2.93 7.31 1.74
N ILE A 100 -3.20 7.49 0.44
CA ILE A 100 -4.49 7.91 -0.10
C ILE A 100 -4.99 6.93 -1.17
N ALA A 101 -6.31 6.81 -1.28
CA ALA A 101 -7.00 5.94 -2.24
C ALA A 101 -8.35 6.51 -2.63
N GLY A 102 -8.37 7.53 -3.49
CA GLY A 102 -9.62 8.13 -3.96
C GLY A 102 -10.49 7.16 -4.75
N MET A 103 -11.79 7.33 -4.62
CA MET A 103 -12.80 6.52 -5.35
C MET A 103 -12.88 6.90 -6.84
N SER A 104 -12.20 7.98 -7.23
CA SER A 104 -12.08 8.46 -8.61
C SER A 104 -10.75 9.18 -8.81
N ALA A 105 -10.35 9.40 -10.07
CA ALA A 105 -9.19 10.22 -10.39
C ALA A 105 -9.34 11.64 -9.81
N ALA A 106 -10.54 12.22 -9.88
CA ALA A 106 -10.82 13.55 -9.35
C ALA A 106 -10.61 13.64 -7.82
N GLU A 107 -11.02 12.62 -7.06
CA GLU A 107 -10.77 12.56 -5.61
C GLU A 107 -9.28 12.45 -5.29
N ASN A 108 -8.54 11.61 -6.03
CA ASN A 108 -7.08 11.52 -5.87
C ASN A 108 -6.41 12.86 -6.10
N ILE A 109 -6.79 13.57 -7.17
CA ILE A 109 -6.28 14.90 -7.48
C ILE A 109 -6.62 15.91 -6.37
N ALA A 110 -7.88 15.91 -5.89
CA ALA A 110 -8.30 16.81 -4.82
C ALA A 110 -7.50 16.60 -3.52
N MET A 111 -7.29 15.34 -3.12
CA MET A 111 -6.48 14.99 -1.95
C MET A 111 -5.01 15.37 -2.14
N LEU A 112 -4.42 15.10 -3.30
CA LEU A 112 -3.03 15.47 -3.60
C LEU A 112 -2.83 16.99 -3.62
N LYS A 113 -3.80 17.79 -4.10
CA LYS A 113 -3.76 19.25 -4.01
C LYS A 113 -3.76 19.73 -2.56
N LYS A 114 -4.62 19.18 -1.70
CA LYS A 114 -4.61 19.48 -0.26
C LYS A 114 -3.27 19.13 0.40
N ILE A 115 -2.67 17.97 0.05
CA ILE A 115 -1.34 17.60 0.55
C ILE A 115 -0.28 18.60 0.05
N GLN A 116 -0.31 18.96 -1.22
CA GLN A 116 0.64 19.91 -1.80
C GLN A 116 0.58 21.28 -1.10
N GLU A 117 -0.61 21.77 -0.81
CA GLU A 117 -0.85 23.04 -0.12
C GLU A 117 -0.54 22.99 1.38
N SER A 118 -0.54 21.82 1.97
CA SER A 118 -0.23 21.63 3.40
C SER A 118 1.27 21.73 3.69
N ASN A 119 1.61 21.81 4.99
CA ASN A 119 3.00 21.74 5.45
C ASN A 119 3.53 20.29 5.58
N PHE A 120 2.82 19.28 5.07
CA PHE A 120 3.29 17.91 5.13
C PHE A 120 4.58 17.74 4.33
N SER A 121 5.63 17.26 4.98
CA SER A 121 6.97 17.04 4.42
C SER A 121 7.38 15.57 4.32
N GLY A 122 6.48 14.65 4.73
CA GLY A 122 6.69 13.22 4.61
C GLY A 122 6.48 12.70 3.18
N ILE A 123 6.30 11.39 3.06
CA ILE A 123 6.18 10.70 1.79
C ILE A 123 4.71 10.31 1.56
N THR A 124 4.17 10.60 0.38
CA THR A 124 2.80 10.22 0.03
C THR A 124 2.77 8.91 -0.76
N GLU A 125 1.84 8.01 -0.43
CA GLU A 125 1.53 6.80 -1.19
C GLU A 125 0.17 6.95 -1.86
N LEU A 126 0.15 6.95 -3.20
CA LEU A 126 -1.07 6.89 -3.99
C LEU A 126 -1.40 5.42 -4.29
N ASN A 127 -2.45 4.90 -3.66
CA ASN A 127 -2.88 3.52 -3.84
C ASN A 127 -3.75 3.39 -5.11
N LEU A 128 -3.16 2.87 -6.19
CA LEU A 128 -3.81 2.64 -7.48
C LEU A 128 -4.51 1.28 -7.58
N SER A 129 -4.35 0.43 -6.57
CA SER A 129 -4.89 -0.93 -6.53
C SER A 129 -6.21 -1.05 -5.75
N CYS A 130 -6.95 0.04 -5.63
CA CYS A 130 -8.25 -0.01 -4.99
C CYS A 130 -9.30 -0.67 -5.91
N PRO A 131 -9.88 -1.85 -5.54
CA PRO A 131 -10.77 -2.61 -6.41
C PRO A 131 -12.23 -2.16 -6.33
N ASN A 132 -12.56 -0.96 -5.86
CA ASN A 132 -13.78 -0.71 -5.13
C ASN A 132 -14.83 0.16 -5.84
N VAL A 133 -14.67 0.43 -7.13
CA VAL A 133 -15.78 1.01 -7.92
C VAL A 133 -16.48 -0.12 -8.65
N PRO A 134 -17.75 -0.45 -8.31
CA PRO A 134 -18.50 -1.46 -9.05
C PRO A 134 -18.46 -1.16 -10.55
N GLY A 135 -18.16 -2.20 -11.35
CA GLY A 135 -18.12 -2.09 -12.81
C GLY A 135 -16.89 -1.40 -13.42
N LYS A 136 -15.89 -1.01 -12.60
CA LYS A 136 -14.62 -0.49 -13.09
C LYS A 136 -13.44 -1.37 -12.66
N PRO A 137 -12.42 -1.54 -13.51
CA PRO A 137 -11.19 -2.21 -13.11
C PRO A 137 -10.45 -1.37 -12.04
N GLN A 138 -9.50 -1.99 -11.35
CA GLN A 138 -8.55 -1.25 -10.54
C GLN A 138 -7.79 -0.27 -11.46
N LEU A 139 -7.54 0.96 -10.99
CA LEU A 139 -6.96 1.99 -11.83
C LEU A 139 -5.62 1.55 -12.45
N ALA A 140 -4.79 0.84 -11.67
CA ALA A 140 -3.51 0.33 -12.16
C ALA A 140 -3.61 -0.77 -13.25
N TYR A 141 -4.79 -1.34 -13.51
CA TYR A 141 -5.03 -2.22 -14.66
C TYR A 141 -5.55 -1.46 -15.88
N ASP A 142 -5.91 -0.19 -15.73
CA ASP A 142 -6.20 0.73 -16.81
C ASP A 142 -4.95 1.61 -17.05
N PHE A 143 -4.06 1.14 -17.92
CA PHE A 143 -2.76 1.77 -18.17
C PHE A 143 -2.90 3.21 -18.69
N GLU A 144 -3.86 3.46 -19.57
CA GLU A 144 -4.13 4.79 -20.13
C GLU A 144 -4.65 5.75 -19.04
N ALA A 145 -5.60 5.30 -18.25
CA ALA A 145 -6.12 6.10 -17.13
C ALA A 145 -5.05 6.37 -16.05
N THR A 146 -4.16 5.41 -15.79
CA THR A 146 -3.03 5.57 -14.87
C THR A 146 -2.06 6.62 -15.39
N GLU A 147 -1.65 6.53 -16.65
CA GLU A 147 -0.75 7.51 -17.28
C GLU A 147 -1.36 8.92 -17.26
N LYS A 148 -2.64 9.04 -17.63
CA LYS A 148 -3.36 10.31 -17.61
C LYS A 148 -3.42 10.92 -16.20
N LEU A 149 -3.73 10.12 -15.18
CA LEU A 149 -3.74 10.58 -13.80
C LEU A 149 -2.36 11.09 -13.38
N LEU A 150 -1.29 10.32 -13.62
CA LEU A 150 0.06 10.70 -13.23
C LEU A 150 0.54 11.95 -13.98
N LYS A 151 0.23 12.07 -15.27
CA LYS A 151 0.51 13.29 -16.04
C LYS A 151 -0.14 14.53 -15.39
N GLU A 152 -1.40 14.44 -14.98
CA GLU A 152 -2.09 15.54 -14.30
C GLU A 152 -1.48 15.82 -12.92
N VAL A 153 -1.25 14.78 -12.11
CA VAL A 153 -0.66 14.91 -10.77
C VAL A 153 0.67 15.65 -10.81
N PHE A 154 1.58 15.27 -11.70
CA PHE A 154 2.90 15.90 -11.79
C PHE A 154 2.94 17.26 -12.46
N THR A 155 1.79 17.83 -12.85
CA THR A 155 1.72 19.25 -13.19
C THR A 155 1.74 20.18 -11.97
N PHE A 156 1.36 19.67 -10.78
CA PHE A 156 1.26 20.48 -9.56
C PHE A 156 1.91 19.85 -8.33
N PHE A 157 2.05 18.52 -8.26
CA PHE A 157 2.55 17.83 -7.09
C PHE A 157 4.08 17.66 -7.15
N THR A 158 4.78 18.27 -6.20
CA THR A 158 6.26 18.32 -6.17
C THR A 158 6.87 17.62 -4.95
N LYS A 159 6.03 17.14 -4.03
CA LYS A 159 6.47 16.41 -2.83
C LYS A 159 6.77 14.94 -3.16
N PRO A 160 7.53 14.21 -2.30
CA PRO A 160 7.80 12.80 -2.52
C PRO A 160 6.51 11.99 -2.68
N LEU A 161 6.37 11.29 -3.82
CA LEU A 161 5.20 10.49 -4.17
C LEU A 161 5.62 9.09 -4.61
N GLY A 162 5.03 8.08 -3.99
CA GLY A 162 5.06 6.70 -4.47
C GLY A 162 3.68 6.22 -4.89
N VAL A 163 3.65 5.13 -5.64
CA VAL A 163 2.41 4.47 -6.04
C VAL A 163 2.37 3.03 -5.54
N LYS A 164 1.20 2.58 -5.07
CA LYS A 164 0.97 1.18 -4.70
C LYS A 164 0.18 0.48 -5.78
N LEU A 165 0.73 -0.64 -6.26
CA LEU A 165 0.22 -1.39 -7.41
C LEU A 165 -0.41 -2.72 -6.98
N PRO A 166 -1.40 -3.23 -7.74
CA PRO A 166 -1.83 -4.61 -7.67
C PRO A 166 -0.74 -5.53 -8.26
N PRO A 167 -0.84 -6.85 -8.06
CA PRO A 167 0.03 -7.79 -8.75
C PRO A 167 -0.26 -7.80 -10.26
N TYR A 168 0.80 -7.94 -11.06
CA TYR A 168 0.73 -8.26 -12.48
C TYR A 168 1.19 -9.71 -12.70
N PHE A 169 0.68 -10.34 -13.74
CA PHE A 169 0.91 -11.76 -14.03
C PHE A 169 1.48 -11.98 -15.43
N ASP A 170 1.50 -10.95 -16.27
CA ASP A 170 2.01 -10.99 -17.62
C ASP A 170 3.22 -10.06 -17.79
N LEU A 171 4.29 -10.56 -18.42
CA LEU A 171 5.52 -9.78 -18.63
C LEU A 171 5.28 -8.51 -19.43
N VAL A 172 4.36 -8.54 -20.41
CA VAL A 172 4.00 -7.36 -21.21
C VAL A 172 3.37 -6.27 -20.34
N HIS A 173 2.57 -6.64 -19.33
CA HIS A 173 1.97 -5.67 -18.41
C HIS A 173 3.03 -4.99 -17.54
N PHE A 174 4.09 -5.72 -17.12
CA PHE A 174 5.22 -5.09 -16.42
C PHE A 174 5.96 -4.11 -17.31
N ASP A 175 6.18 -4.45 -18.60
CA ASP A 175 6.87 -3.58 -19.55
C ASP A 175 6.07 -2.29 -19.76
N ILE A 176 4.76 -2.38 -20.02
CA ILE A 176 3.88 -1.23 -20.22
C ILE A 176 3.82 -0.35 -18.97
N MET A 177 3.58 -0.95 -17.79
CA MET A 177 3.47 -0.17 -16.57
C MET A 177 4.80 0.50 -16.20
N ALA A 178 5.93 -0.20 -16.34
CA ALA A 178 7.23 0.37 -16.08
C ALA A 178 7.57 1.53 -17.05
N GLU A 179 7.19 1.43 -18.33
CA GLU A 179 7.34 2.52 -19.29
C GLU A 179 6.55 3.76 -18.85
N ILE A 180 5.31 3.58 -18.40
CA ILE A 180 4.49 4.67 -17.85
C ILE A 180 5.16 5.29 -16.63
N LEU A 181 5.51 4.48 -15.63
CA LEU A 181 6.05 4.97 -14.36
C LEU A 181 7.40 5.69 -14.53
N ASN A 182 8.22 5.23 -15.47
CA ASN A 182 9.51 5.84 -15.79
C ASN A 182 9.41 7.24 -16.41
N GLN A 183 8.22 7.70 -16.82
CA GLN A 183 8.02 9.06 -17.30
C GLN A 183 7.97 10.10 -16.16
N PHE A 184 7.75 9.65 -14.91
CA PHE A 184 7.46 10.53 -13.78
C PHE A 184 8.54 10.48 -12.70
N PRO A 185 8.73 11.56 -11.92
CA PRO A 185 9.67 11.60 -10.81
C PRO A 185 9.10 10.92 -9.55
N LEU A 186 8.68 9.66 -9.69
CA LEU A 186 8.21 8.87 -8.57
C LEU A 186 9.34 8.56 -7.60
N THR A 187 9.04 8.62 -6.31
CA THR A 187 9.97 8.23 -5.26
C THR A 187 10.09 6.72 -5.16
N TYR A 188 8.94 6.01 -5.28
CA TYR A 188 8.91 4.55 -5.20
C TYR A 188 7.69 3.94 -5.86
N VAL A 189 7.80 2.64 -6.08
CA VAL A 189 6.69 1.73 -6.40
C VAL A 189 6.55 0.73 -5.27
N ASN A 190 5.35 0.60 -4.71
CA ASN A 190 5.02 -0.44 -3.73
C ASN A 190 4.35 -1.61 -4.46
N SER A 191 4.94 -2.78 -4.37
CA SER A 191 4.52 -4.02 -5.04
C SER A 191 4.59 -5.18 -4.04
N VAL A 192 3.45 -5.79 -3.69
CA VAL A 192 2.11 -5.74 -4.30
C VAL A 192 1.01 -5.46 -3.27
N ASN A 193 -0.18 -5.07 -3.71
CA ASN A 193 -1.39 -5.18 -2.91
C ASN A 193 -1.86 -6.65 -2.89
N SER A 194 -2.90 -6.98 -2.12
CA SER A 194 -3.49 -8.33 -2.09
C SER A 194 -3.86 -8.81 -3.52
N ILE A 195 -3.71 -10.11 -3.77
CA ILE A 195 -4.12 -10.73 -5.04
C ILE A 195 -5.64 -10.78 -5.08
N GLY A 196 -6.25 -10.06 -5.99
CA GLY A 196 -7.70 -9.96 -6.13
C GLY A 196 -8.38 -11.24 -6.62
N ASN A 197 -9.69 -11.32 -6.36
CA ASN A 197 -10.60 -12.36 -6.81
C ASN A 197 -10.25 -13.79 -6.33
N GLY A 198 -9.62 -13.91 -5.16
CA GLY A 198 -9.53 -15.19 -4.47
C GLY A 198 -10.87 -15.58 -3.86
N LEU A 199 -11.08 -16.89 -3.66
CA LEU A 199 -12.26 -17.45 -3.06
C LEU A 199 -11.88 -18.56 -2.08
N PHE A 200 -12.51 -18.59 -0.92
CA PHE A 200 -12.43 -19.71 0.02
C PHE A 200 -13.82 -20.19 0.39
N ILE A 201 -13.96 -21.52 0.44
CA ILE A 201 -15.21 -22.19 0.79
C ILE A 201 -15.02 -22.89 2.14
N ASP A 202 -15.94 -22.64 3.04
CA ASP A 202 -16.12 -23.47 4.23
C ASP A 202 -16.94 -24.69 3.83
N SER A 203 -16.31 -25.86 3.80
CA SER A 203 -16.94 -27.10 3.38
C SER A 203 -17.93 -27.65 4.42
N GLU A 204 -17.80 -27.26 5.69
CA GLU A 204 -18.75 -27.68 6.74
C GLU A 204 -20.02 -26.82 6.69
N ALA A 205 -19.86 -25.52 6.48
CA ALA A 205 -20.97 -24.58 6.34
C ALA A 205 -21.54 -24.52 4.91
N GLU A 206 -20.91 -25.21 3.94
CA GLU A 206 -21.26 -25.19 2.51
C GLU A 206 -21.43 -23.76 1.95
N SER A 207 -20.56 -22.85 2.39
CA SER A 207 -20.69 -21.42 2.09
C SER A 207 -19.34 -20.72 1.90
N VAL A 208 -19.36 -19.51 1.35
CA VAL A 208 -18.20 -18.63 1.26
C VAL A 208 -17.81 -18.06 2.63
N VAL A 209 -16.52 -17.92 2.89
CA VAL A 209 -16.00 -17.48 4.20
C VAL A 209 -16.15 -15.98 4.45
N ILE A 210 -16.29 -15.15 3.40
CA ILE A 210 -16.57 -13.71 3.52
C ILE A 210 -17.84 -13.36 2.73
N LYS A 211 -18.57 -12.35 3.20
CA LYS A 211 -19.88 -11.98 2.65
C LYS A 211 -19.83 -11.09 1.40
N PRO A 212 -18.95 -10.05 1.32
CA PRO A 212 -18.98 -9.13 0.19
C PRO A 212 -18.61 -9.80 -1.12
N LYS A 213 -19.17 -9.32 -2.24
CA LYS A 213 -18.87 -9.79 -3.60
C LYS A 213 -19.01 -11.31 -3.77
N ASP A 214 -20.02 -11.91 -3.17
CA ASP A 214 -20.27 -13.35 -3.21
C ASP A 214 -19.06 -14.20 -2.79
N GLY A 215 -18.28 -13.71 -1.81
CA GLY A 215 -17.10 -14.37 -1.28
C GLY A 215 -15.79 -14.04 -1.98
N PHE A 216 -15.80 -13.26 -3.07
CA PHE A 216 -14.55 -12.86 -3.74
C PHE A 216 -13.81 -11.79 -2.95
N GLY A 217 -12.53 -12.04 -2.69
CA GLY A 217 -11.67 -11.13 -1.93
C GLY A 217 -10.21 -11.11 -2.37
N GLY A 218 -9.47 -10.20 -1.78
CA GLY A 218 -8.02 -10.13 -1.92
C GLY A 218 -7.34 -11.13 -0.99
N ILE A 219 -6.41 -11.90 -1.53
CA ILE A 219 -5.58 -12.85 -0.78
C ILE A 219 -4.30 -12.16 -0.31
N GLY A 220 -3.93 -12.41 0.95
CA GLY A 220 -2.68 -11.96 1.57
C GLY A 220 -1.97 -13.10 2.29
N GLY A 221 -0.79 -12.80 2.89
CA GLY A 221 0.05 -13.76 3.62
C GLY A 221 0.91 -14.63 2.72
N ALA A 222 1.38 -15.78 3.23
CA ALA A 222 2.30 -16.67 2.54
C ALA A 222 1.80 -17.16 1.18
N TYR A 223 0.48 -17.26 0.98
CA TYR A 223 -0.13 -17.63 -0.32
C TYR A 223 0.39 -16.78 -1.48
N ILE A 224 0.73 -15.51 -1.24
CA ILE A 224 1.08 -14.58 -2.32
C ILE A 224 2.58 -14.31 -2.44
N LYS A 225 3.43 -14.85 -1.55
CA LYS A 225 4.87 -14.56 -1.54
C LYS A 225 5.55 -14.80 -2.90
N PRO A 226 5.38 -15.94 -3.59
CA PRO A 226 6.04 -16.16 -4.88
C PRO A 226 5.66 -15.12 -5.93
N THR A 227 4.39 -14.73 -5.99
CA THR A 227 3.91 -13.68 -6.89
C THR A 227 4.46 -12.30 -6.50
N ALA A 228 4.51 -12.01 -5.20
CA ALA A 228 5.07 -10.73 -4.70
C ALA A 228 6.55 -10.59 -5.06
N LEU A 229 7.36 -11.63 -4.82
CA LEU A 229 8.78 -11.65 -5.19
C LEU A 229 8.99 -11.46 -6.69
N ALA A 230 8.19 -12.13 -7.52
CA ALA A 230 8.24 -11.99 -8.97
C ALA A 230 7.92 -10.56 -9.41
N ASN A 231 6.89 -9.93 -8.83
CA ASN A 231 6.50 -8.56 -9.12
C ASN A 231 7.58 -7.55 -8.68
N VAL A 232 8.12 -7.69 -7.47
CA VAL A 232 9.25 -6.86 -6.98
C VAL A 232 10.43 -6.95 -7.94
N ARG A 233 10.84 -8.17 -8.31
CA ARG A 233 11.96 -8.39 -9.23
C ARG A 233 11.69 -7.84 -10.62
N ALA A 234 10.49 -8.02 -11.14
CA ALA A 234 10.10 -7.53 -12.46
C ALA A 234 10.17 -6.00 -12.55
N PHE A 235 9.69 -5.28 -11.55
CA PHE A 235 9.79 -3.83 -11.49
C PHE A 235 11.22 -3.36 -11.23
N TYR A 236 11.98 -4.03 -10.34
CA TYR A 236 13.38 -3.69 -10.09
C TYR A 236 14.23 -3.68 -11.36
N THR A 237 14.00 -4.63 -12.26
CA THR A 237 14.78 -4.74 -13.52
C THR A 237 14.32 -3.78 -14.61
N ARG A 238 13.21 -3.08 -14.46
CA ARG A 238 12.55 -2.23 -15.48
C ARG A 238 12.47 -0.76 -15.11
N LEU A 239 12.39 -0.46 -13.83
CA LEU A 239 12.29 0.92 -13.36
C LEU A 239 13.67 1.59 -13.34
N LYS A 240 13.66 2.92 -13.52
CA LYS A 240 14.85 3.75 -13.33
C LYS A 240 15.40 3.59 -11.90
N PRO A 241 16.72 3.62 -11.68
CA PRO A 241 17.33 3.41 -10.36
C PRO A 241 16.87 4.39 -9.27
N GLU A 242 16.39 5.57 -9.67
CA GLU A 242 15.86 6.60 -8.77
C GLU A 242 14.54 6.17 -8.16
N ILE A 243 13.71 5.39 -8.87
CA ILE A 243 12.43 4.87 -8.39
C ILE A 243 12.73 3.63 -7.55
N LYS A 244 12.61 3.76 -6.24
CA LYS A 244 12.85 2.64 -5.31
C LYS A 244 11.66 1.69 -5.26
N ILE A 245 11.86 0.51 -4.69
CA ILE A 245 10.79 -0.47 -4.55
C ILE A 245 10.53 -0.76 -3.07
N ILE A 246 9.27 -0.70 -2.70
CA ILE A 246 8.78 -1.25 -1.43
C ILE A 246 8.18 -2.62 -1.75
N GLY A 247 8.74 -3.66 -1.13
CA GLY A 247 8.25 -5.04 -1.27
C GLY A 247 7.13 -5.32 -0.29
N THR A 248 6.03 -5.89 -0.77
CA THR A 248 4.86 -6.23 0.04
C THR A 248 4.29 -7.56 -0.41
N GLY A 249 3.98 -8.45 0.53
CA GLY A 249 3.27 -9.71 0.28
C GLY A 249 4.01 -10.95 0.73
N GLY A 250 3.44 -11.67 1.71
CA GLY A 250 3.97 -12.91 2.23
C GLY A 250 5.24 -12.78 3.05
N ILE A 251 5.43 -11.65 3.73
CA ILE A 251 6.54 -11.45 4.65
C ILE A 251 6.04 -11.82 6.06
N GLU A 252 6.49 -12.95 6.56
CA GLU A 252 6.16 -13.49 7.89
C GLU A 252 7.41 -13.74 8.73
N THR A 253 8.57 -13.93 8.07
CA THR A 253 9.85 -14.21 8.72
C THR A 253 10.96 -13.31 8.21
N GLY A 254 12.09 -13.28 8.93
CA GLY A 254 13.31 -12.60 8.46
C GLY A 254 13.84 -13.16 7.12
N GLN A 255 13.60 -14.46 6.84
CA GLN A 255 13.97 -15.07 5.56
C GLN A 255 13.12 -14.50 4.42
N ASP A 256 11.80 -14.35 4.61
CA ASP A 256 10.92 -13.75 3.60
C ASP A 256 11.32 -12.30 3.30
N ALA A 257 11.63 -11.55 4.36
CA ALA A 257 12.12 -10.19 4.24
C ALA A 257 13.42 -10.12 3.41
N PHE A 258 14.35 -11.01 3.69
CA PHE A 258 15.63 -11.09 2.96
C PHE A 258 15.42 -11.45 1.48
N GLU A 259 14.51 -12.35 1.16
CA GLU A 259 14.14 -12.69 -0.22
C GLU A 259 13.59 -11.49 -0.99
N HIS A 260 12.74 -10.66 -0.37
CA HIS A 260 12.29 -9.40 -0.97
C HIS A 260 13.44 -8.42 -1.24
N LEU A 261 14.38 -8.28 -0.30
CA LEU A 261 15.57 -7.44 -0.49
C LEU A 261 16.45 -7.96 -1.64
N LEU A 262 16.64 -9.27 -1.76
CA LEU A 262 17.37 -9.90 -2.88
C LEU A 262 16.64 -9.68 -4.23
N CYS A 263 15.32 -9.58 -4.23
CA CYS A 263 14.55 -9.21 -5.41
C CYS A 263 14.67 -7.73 -5.80
N GLY A 264 15.24 -6.87 -4.94
CA GLY A 264 15.49 -5.47 -5.21
C GLY A 264 14.64 -4.50 -4.40
N ALA A 265 13.88 -4.97 -3.39
CA ALA A 265 13.17 -4.08 -2.49
C ALA A 265 14.16 -3.25 -1.64
N THR A 266 13.83 -1.98 -1.40
CA THR A 266 14.58 -1.08 -0.51
C THR A 266 13.93 -1.00 0.87
N MET A 267 12.61 -1.09 0.92
CA MET A 267 11.82 -1.19 2.15
C MET A 267 10.75 -2.27 1.99
N LEU A 268 10.11 -2.63 3.10
CA LEU A 268 9.20 -3.77 3.21
C LEU A 268 7.94 -3.35 3.96
N GLN A 269 6.76 -3.57 3.35
CA GLN A 269 5.48 -3.43 4.03
C GLN A 269 4.96 -4.78 4.50
N ILE A 270 4.64 -4.89 5.78
CA ILE A 270 4.10 -6.09 6.42
C ILE A 270 2.60 -5.93 6.61
N GLY A 271 1.81 -6.88 6.11
CA GLY A 271 0.36 -6.89 6.20
C GLY A 271 -0.16 -8.00 7.10
N THR A 272 -0.50 -9.16 6.54
CA THR A 272 -1.20 -10.25 7.22
C THR A 272 -0.49 -10.73 8.49
N ALA A 273 0.84 -10.87 8.49
CA ALA A 273 1.59 -11.25 9.69
C ALA A 273 1.41 -10.22 10.81
N LEU A 274 1.58 -8.93 10.49
CA LEU A 274 1.36 -7.85 11.45
C LEU A 274 -0.09 -7.81 11.98
N HIS A 275 -1.08 -8.12 11.14
CA HIS A 275 -2.47 -8.20 11.57
C HIS A 275 -2.71 -9.32 12.59
N LYS A 276 -2.06 -10.47 12.39
CA LYS A 276 -2.19 -11.64 13.27
C LYS A 276 -1.41 -11.50 14.57
N GLU A 277 -0.22 -10.91 14.52
CA GLU A 277 0.74 -10.93 15.63
C GLU A 277 0.82 -9.61 16.41
N GLY A 278 0.37 -8.49 15.80
CA GLY A 278 0.51 -7.16 16.38
C GLY A 278 1.88 -6.52 16.11
N PRO A 279 2.07 -5.24 16.50
CA PRO A 279 3.27 -4.46 16.20
C PRO A 279 4.43 -4.64 17.20
N ALA A 280 4.40 -5.63 18.08
CA ALA A 280 5.40 -5.86 19.14
C ALA A 280 6.75 -6.34 18.61
#